data_9282875bf3caec4adf6f0e20a46fdc48
#
_entry.id   9282875bf3caec4adf6f0e20a46fdc48
#
_cell.length_a   1.000
_cell.length_b   1.000
_cell.length_c   1.000
_cell.angle_alpha   90.00
_cell.angle_beta   90.00
_cell.angle_gamma   90.00
#
_symmetry.space_group_name_H-M   'P 1'
#
loop_
_entity.id
_entity.type
_entity.pdbx_description
1 polymer ?
#
loop_
_entity_poly.entity_id
_entity_poly.type
_entity_poly.pdbx_seq_one_letter_code
_entity_poly.pdbx_strand_id
1 'polypeptide(L)'
;QRVLFWLPAFVVIAYSAYITMLPNFLPRNPVLIDIWFVIMAVCAVPQFVFSLFSVFGWCYMRLLHGHRNWGKLLGLVVGAVAFFCFIYGFTEGFPKMQVKRITIYVPNLPKSFEGYRIVQFSDIHLGSYYGWRGHLPQRDIDSINAEKPDLICFTGDLQNVTPDELPEYQALLSSLKARDGVMSVLGNHDYTYYMDVDDEQEIAALEKRMQDFQRSCGWRLLMNEHVSPAGRRTPRTRARA
;
A
#
# COMPACT_ATOMS: atom_id res chain seq x y z
N GLN A 1 8.98 32.71 20.65
CA GLN A 1 9.88 31.72 20.07
C GLN A 1 9.74 30.33 20.73
N ARG A 2 9.72 30.23 22.09
CA ARG A 2 9.57 28.93 22.77
C ARG A 2 8.22 28.26 22.48
N VAL A 3 7.13 29.02 22.43
CA VAL A 3 5.79 28.48 22.11
C VAL A 3 5.73 27.94 20.70
N LEU A 4 6.31 28.63 19.71
CA LEU A 4 6.35 28.17 18.32
C LEU A 4 7.12 26.85 18.14
N PHE A 5 8.14 26.62 18.96
CA PHE A 5 8.89 25.35 18.93
C PHE A 5 8.02 24.14 19.35
N TRP A 6 7.10 24.34 20.30
CA TRP A 6 6.24 23.27 20.79
C TRP A 6 4.95 23.09 19.99
N LEU A 7 4.64 24.00 19.08
CA LEU A 7 3.41 23.95 18.28
C LEU A 7 3.26 22.63 17.50
N PRO A 8 4.29 22.11 16.79
CA PRO A 8 4.19 20.82 16.10
C PRO A 8 3.88 19.66 17.07
N ALA A 9 4.56 19.61 18.22
CA ALA A 9 4.31 18.58 19.22
C ALA A 9 2.86 18.67 19.77
N PHE A 10 2.36 19.87 19.98
CA PHE A 10 0.98 20.07 20.44
C PHE A 10 -0.03 19.56 19.39
N VAL A 11 0.19 19.84 18.11
CA VAL A 11 -0.66 19.35 17.01
C VAL A 11 -0.66 17.82 16.99
N VAL A 12 0.51 17.19 17.10
CA VAL A 12 0.64 15.72 17.14
C VAL A 12 -0.15 15.14 18.32
N ILE A 13 0.04 15.71 19.53
CA ILE A 13 -0.63 15.21 20.73
C ILE A 13 -2.16 15.40 20.62
N ALA A 14 -2.60 16.57 20.18
CA ALA A 14 -4.03 16.87 20.05
C ALA A 14 -4.71 15.95 19.03
N TYR A 15 -4.07 15.72 17.88
CA TYR A 15 -4.62 14.83 16.86
C TYR A 15 -4.58 13.36 17.29
N SER A 16 -3.51 12.93 17.96
CA SER A 16 -3.44 11.57 18.52
C SER A 16 -4.52 11.34 19.56
N ALA A 17 -4.75 12.30 20.46
CA ALA A 17 -5.84 12.24 21.43
C ALA A 17 -7.21 12.21 20.76
N TYR A 18 -7.40 12.98 19.67
CA TYR A 18 -8.64 12.93 18.89
C TYR A 18 -8.90 11.54 18.31
N ILE A 19 -7.91 10.91 17.65
CA ILE A 19 -8.06 9.56 17.07
C ILE A 19 -8.35 8.52 18.15
N THR A 20 -7.67 8.58 19.30
CA THR A 20 -7.88 7.62 20.40
C THR A 20 -9.25 7.77 21.09
N MET A 21 -9.94 8.89 20.91
CA MET A 21 -11.31 9.11 21.39
C MET A 21 -12.38 8.59 20.40
N LEU A 22 -12.00 8.19 19.20
CA LEU A 22 -12.93 7.57 18.25
C LEU A 22 -13.36 6.17 18.75
N PRO A 23 -14.58 5.73 18.44
CA PRO A 23 -15.08 4.42 18.88
C PRO A 23 -14.18 3.26 18.50
N ASN A 24 -13.50 3.36 17.35
CA ASN A 24 -12.54 2.38 16.87
C ASN A 24 -11.18 3.05 16.73
N PHE A 25 -10.15 2.44 17.32
CA PHE A 25 -8.76 2.93 17.23
C PHE A 25 -8.29 3.05 15.77
N LEU A 26 -8.72 2.14 14.90
CA LEU A 26 -8.59 2.25 13.44
C LEU A 26 -9.95 2.69 12.88
N PRO A 27 -10.13 3.99 12.58
CA PRO A 27 -11.38 4.47 12.03
C PRO A 27 -11.65 3.81 10.68
N ARG A 28 -12.92 3.48 10.39
CA ARG A 28 -13.34 2.94 9.08
C ARG A 28 -12.99 3.88 7.92
N ASN A 29 -12.72 5.15 8.22
CA ASN A 29 -12.22 6.12 7.24
C ASN A 29 -10.69 6.17 7.26
N PRO A 30 -9.99 5.59 6.27
CA PRO A 30 -8.54 5.53 6.23
C PRO A 30 -7.87 6.91 6.15
N VAL A 31 -8.60 7.94 5.68
CA VAL A 31 -8.10 9.32 5.57
C VAL A 31 -7.64 9.86 6.93
N LEU A 32 -8.34 9.52 8.01
CA LEU A 32 -7.98 10.00 9.34
C LEU A 32 -6.62 9.46 9.81
N ILE A 33 -6.37 8.19 9.55
CA ILE A 33 -5.10 7.54 9.88
C ILE A 33 -3.96 8.05 8.98
N ASP A 34 -4.22 8.26 7.70
CA ASP A 34 -3.24 8.82 6.77
C ASP A 34 -2.83 10.24 7.17
N ILE A 35 -3.78 11.09 7.58
CA ILE A 35 -3.48 12.43 8.13
C ILE A 35 -2.59 12.31 9.37
N TRP A 36 -2.86 11.34 10.24
CA TRP A 36 -2.03 11.11 11.42
C TRP A 36 -0.59 10.73 11.04
N PHE A 37 -0.39 9.84 10.09
CA PHE A 37 0.94 9.48 9.59
C PHE A 37 1.67 10.69 8.97
N VAL A 38 0.95 11.52 8.20
CA VAL A 38 1.53 12.75 7.63
C VAL A 38 1.96 13.71 8.73
N ILE A 39 1.10 13.97 9.73
CA ILE A 39 1.43 14.84 10.86
C ILE A 39 2.63 14.29 11.64
N MET A 40 2.65 12.99 11.92
CA MET A 40 3.78 12.34 12.58
C MET A 40 5.08 12.51 11.78
N ALA A 41 5.05 12.21 10.49
CA ALA A 41 6.22 12.28 9.62
C ALA A 41 6.77 13.71 9.45
N VAL A 42 5.88 14.69 9.31
CA VAL A 42 6.25 16.08 9.00
C VAL A 42 6.55 16.89 10.27
N CYS A 43 5.87 16.61 11.37
CA CYS A 43 6.01 17.36 12.61
C CYS A 43 6.87 16.63 13.65
N ALA A 44 6.48 15.39 14.02
CA ALA A 44 7.11 14.71 15.16
C ALA A 44 8.54 14.26 14.84
N VAL A 45 8.76 13.63 13.67
CA VAL A 45 10.08 13.06 13.34
C VAL A 45 11.16 14.13 13.20
N PRO A 46 10.99 15.23 12.44
CA PRO A 46 12.00 16.29 12.37
C PRO A 46 12.28 16.95 13.73
N GLN A 47 11.24 17.18 14.54
CA GLN A 47 11.38 17.76 15.86
C GLN A 47 12.11 16.82 16.83
N PHE A 48 11.81 15.53 16.78
CA PHE A 48 12.50 14.51 17.58
C PHE A 48 13.97 14.45 17.22
N VAL A 49 14.30 14.39 15.93
CA VAL A 49 15.68 14.36 15.42
C VAL A 49 16.43 15.61 15.87
N PHE A 50 15.84 16.79 15.67
CA PHE A 50 16.43 18.05 16.14
C PHE A 50 16.72 18.03 17.65
N SER A 51 15.75 17.58 18.45
CA SER A 51 15.86 17.51 19.89
C SER A 51 16.96 16.54 20.34
N LEU A 52 17.02 15.37 19.73
CA LEU A 52 18.03 14.34 20.01
C LEU A 52 19.45 14.88 19.80
N PHE A 53 19.72 15.43 18.62
CA PHE A 53 21.02 16.02 18.31
C PHE A 53 21.35 17.24 19.20
N SER A 54 20.33 18.04 19.55
CA SER A 54 20.51 19.17 20.46
C SER A 54 20.93 18.72 21.87
N VAL A 55 20.38 17.62 22.36
CA VAL A 55 20.75 17.02 23.65
C VAL A 55 22.16 16.48 23.59
N PHE A 56 22.53 15.73 22.54
CA PHE A 56 23.92 15.27 22.37
C PHE A 56 24.93 16.40 22.31
N GLY A 57 24.62 17.46 21.58
CA GLY A 57 25.47 18.65 21.52
C GLY A 57 25.55 19.38 22.88
N TRP A 58 24.49 19.37 23.68
CA TRP A 58 24.51 19.90 25.03
C TRP A 58 25.37 19.04 25.98
N CYS A 59 25.24 17.72 25.92
CA CYS A 59 26.09 16.80 26.67
C CYS A 59 27.56 16.99 26.30
N TYR A 60 27.89 17.08 25.01
CA TYR A 60 29.23 17.38 24.53
C TYR A 60 29.82 18.66 25.15
N MET A 61 29.04 19.76 25.13
CA MET A 61 29.48 21.02 25.76
C MET A 61 29.72 20.88 27.24
N ARG A 62 28.89 20.14 27.97
CA ARG A 62 29.01 19.96 29.42
C ARG A 62 30.17 19.10 29.81
N LEU A 63 30.43 18.00 29.07
CA LEU A 63 31.45 17.01 29.40
C LEU A 63 32.83 17.43 28.89
N LEU A 64 32.93 18.08 27.73
CA LEU A 64 34.17 18.40 27.05
C LEU A 64 34.47 19.92 27.02
N HIS A 65 33.79 20.71 27.86
CA HIS A 65 33.96 22.17 27.98
C HIS A 65 33.85 22.92 26.63
N GLY A 66 33.03 22.42 25.71
CA GLY A 66 32.80 23.05 24.41
C GLY A 66 32.05 24.38 24.55
N HIS A 67 32.34 25.34 23.66
CA HIS A 67 31.75 26.69 23.71
C HIS A 67 30.43 26.81 22.92
N ARG A 68 30.13 25.86 22.00
CA ARG A 68 28.96 25.90 21.13
C ARG A 68 28.27 24.54 21.04
N ASN A 69 26.93 24.56 21.03
CA ASN A 69 26.15 23.36 20.78
C ASN A 69 26.01 23.12 19.27
N TRP A 70 27.01 22.46 18.67
CA TRP A 70 26.98 22.07 17.27
C TRP A 70 25.86 21.04 16.94
N GLY A 71 25.42 20.30 17.97
CA GLY A 71 24.27 19.39 17.83
C GLY A 71 23.00 20.07 17.35
N LYS A 72 22.76 21.35 17.71
CA LYS A 72 21.61 22.08 17.20
C LYS A 72 21.66 22.30 15.67
N LEU A 73 22.85 22.64 15.15
CA LEU A 73 23.02 22.83 13.71
C LEU A 73 22.87 21.49 12.98
N LEU A 74 23.53 20.46 13.48
CA LEU A 74 23.43 19.11 12.91
C LEU A 74 22.00 18.59 12.96
N GLY A 75 21.32 18.74 14.10
CA GLY A 75 19.92 18.33 14.26
C GLY A 75 18.96 19.10 13.32
N LEU A 76 19.23 20.39 13.08
CA LEU A 76 18.44 21.17 12.11
C LEU A 76 18.62 20.60 10.68
N VAL A 77 19.86 20.33 10.28
CA VAL A 77 20.16 19.80 8.94
C VAL A 77 19.55 18.41 8.76
N VAL A 78 19.78 17.48 9.70
CA VAL A 78 19.26 16.12 9.61
C VAL A 78 17.72 16.10 9.70
N GLY A 79 17.13 16.95 10.56
CA GLY A 79 15.68 17.12 10.66
C GLY A 79 15.07 17.67 9.37
N ALA A 80 15.73 18.65 8.73
CA ALA A 80 15.29 19.16 7.43
C ALA A 80 15.39 18.09 6.34
N VAL A 81 16.48 17.31 6.30
CA VAL A 81 16.60 16.18 5.36
C VAL A 81 15.48 15.18 5.59
N ALA A 82 15.19 14.79 6.83
CA ALA A 82 14.09 13.88 7.14
C ALA A 82 12.74 14.45 6.66
N PHE A 83 12.46 15.72 6.94
CA PHE A 83 11.25 16.41 6.46
C PHE A 83 11.12 16.32 4.94
N PHE A 84 12.16 16.68 4.18
CA PHE A 84 12.11 16.63 2.72
C PHE A 84 12.02 15.20 2.17
N CYS A 85 12.65 14.22 2.83
CA CYS A 85 12.49 12.81 2.47
C CYS A 85 11.03 12.34 2.59
N PHE A 86 10.33 12.73 3.66
CA PHE A 86 8.90 12.41 3.80
C PHE A 86 8.05 13.11 2.75
N ILE A 87 8.25 14.40 2.51
CA ILE A 87 7.53 15.12 1.46
C ILE A 87 7.75 14.45 0.11
N TYR A 88 8.99 14.14 -0.25
CA TYR A 88 9.30 13.43 -1.49
C TYR A 88 8.61 12.04 -1.55
N GLY A 89 8.64 11.28 -0.45
CA GLY A 89 7.99 9.97 -0.38
C GLY A 89 6.48 10.06 -0.65
N PHE A 90 5.80 11.05 -0.06
CA PHE A 90 4.36 11.24 -0.23
C PHE A 90 3.96 11.80 -1.60
N THR A 91 4.79 12.67 -2.21
CA THR A 91 4.43 13.36 -3.46
C THR A 91 4.94 12.65 -4.71
N GLU A 92 6.20 12.22 -4.69
CA GLU A 92 6.87 11.64 -5.85
C GLU A 92 7.14 10.14 -5.71
N GLY A 93 7.47 9.69 -4.50
CA GLY A 93 7.81 8.29 -4.23
C GLY A 93 6.61 7.37 -4.33
N PHE A 94 5.52 7.72 -3.68
CA PHE A 94 4.29 6.94 -3.66
C PHE A 94 3.70 6.72 -5.07
N PRO A 95 3.56 7.76 -5.93
CA PRO A 95 3.02 7.56 -7.27
C PRO A 95 3.94 6.82 -8.24
N LYS A 96 5.20 6.58 -7.87
CA LYS A 96 6.20 6.03 -8.79
C LYS A 96 5.99 4.53 -9.00
N MET A 97 5.30 4.20 -10.08
CA MET A 97 5.12 2.81 -10.50
C MET A 97 6.33 2.28 -11.28
N GLN A 98 6.65 1.01 -11.08
CA GLN A 98 7.69 0.29 -11.82
C GLN A 98 7.17 -1.07 -12.29
N VAL A 99 7.31 -1.37 -13.56
CA VAL A 99 7.06 -2.71 -14.10
C VAL A 99 8.38 -3.46 -14.17
N LYS A 100 8.52 -4.49 -13.33
CA LYS A 100 9.70 -5.36 -13.31
C LYS A 100 9.43 -6.60 -14.16
N ARG A 101 10.16 -6.75 -15.27
CA ARG A 101 10.05 -7.92 -16.14
C ARG A 101 11.14 -8.92 -15.83
N ILE A 102 10.74 -10.17 -15.59
CA ILE A 102 11.63 -11.29 -15.26
C ILE A 102 11.33 -12.42 -16.23
N THR A 103 12.37 -13.00 -16.86
CA THR A 103 12.24 -14.20 -17.66
C THR A 103 12.66 -15.41 -16.83
N ILE A 104 11.78 -16.42 -16.76
CA ILE A 104 12.03 -17.68 -16.04
C ILE A 104 12.17 -18.78 -17.08
N TYR A 105 13.28 -19.51 -17.01
CA TYR A 105 13.52 -20.69 -17.85
C TYR A 105 13.15 -21.94 -17.07
N VAL A 106 12.16 -22.68 -17.58
CA VAL A 106 11.69 -23.93 -16.96
C VAL A 106 12.05 -25.08 -17.88
N PRO A 107 12.91 -26.02 -17.46
CA PRO A 107 13.22 -27.21 -18.23
C PRO A 107 11.94 -28.04 -18.53
N ASN A 108 11.82 -28.53 -19.73
CA ASN A 108 10.69 -29.38 -20.16
C ASN A 108 9.32 -28.71 -20.09
N LEU A 109 9.27 -27.36 -20.16
CA LEU A 109 8.02 -26.64 -20.21
C LEU A 109 7.19 -27.07 -21.42
N PRO A 110 5.88 -27.40 -21.23
CA PRO A 110 5.01 -27.70 -22.36
C PRO A 110 4.96 -26.52 -23.35
N LYS A 111 4.98 -26.79 -24.66
CA LYS A 111 4.95 -25.75 -25.71
C LYS A 111 3.81 -24.76 -25.56
N SER A 112 2.69 -25.15 -24.96
CA SER A 112 1.55 -24.29 -24.69
C SER A 112 1.87 -23.17 -23.70
N PHE A 113 2.95 -23.26 -22.95
CA PHE A 113 3.42 -22.25 -22.00
C PHE A 113 4.67 -21.49 -22.48
N GLU A 114 5.18 -21.79 -23.65
CA GLU A 114 6.30 -21.02 -24.21
C GLU A 114 5.89 -19.57 -24.45
N GLY A 115 6.66 -18.63 -23.87
CA GLY A 115 6.35 -17.21 -23.89
C GLY A 115 5.07 -16.83 -23.12
N TYR A 116 4.58 -17.72 -22.24
CA TYR A 116 3.44 -17.44 -21.36
C TYR A 116 3.78 -16.31 -20.40
N ARG A 117 2.91 -15.31 -20.35
CA ARG A 117 3.13 -14.10 -19.58
C ARG A 117 2.20 -14.03 -18.37
N ILE A 118 2.80 -14.00 -17.19
CA ILE A 118 2.09 -13.81 -15.93
C ILE A 118 2.39 -12.41 -15.42
N VAL A 119 1.35 -11.65 -15.09
CA VAL A 119 1.49 -10.41 -14.32
C VAL A 119 1.05 -10.71 -12.89
N GLN A 120 1.90 -10.39 -11.93
CA GLN A 120 1.58 -10.46 -10.51
C GLN A 120 1.56 -9.05 -9.93
N PHE A 121 0.56 -8.75 -9.13
CA PHE A 121 0.47 -7.54 -8.32
C PHE A 121 -0.21 -7.84 -6.97
N SER A 122 0.04 -6.99 -5.96
CA SER A 122 -0.52 -7.08 -4.61
C SER A 122 -0.54 -5.72 -3.94
N ASP A 123 -1.03 -5.67 -2.71
CA ASP A 123 -0.88 -4.52 -1.81
C ASP A 123 -1.40 -3.20 -2.42
N ILE A 124 -2.52 -3.27 -3.13
CA ILE A 124 -3.06 -2.11 -3.82
C ILE A 124 -3.70 -1.11 -2.83
N HIS A 125 -4.25 -1.61 -1.71
CA HIS A 125 -4.79 -0.79 -0.62
C HIS A 125 -5.64 0.38 -1.12
N LEU A 126 -6.75 0.08 -1.78
CA LEU A 126 -7.57 1.04 -2.53
C LEU A 126 -8.05 2.22 -1.69
N GLY A 127 -8.27 2.04 -0.39
CA GLY A 127 -8.63 3.13 0.53
C GLY A 127 -7.57 4.23 0.66
N SER A 128 -6.34 4.01 0.18
CA SER A 128 -5.27 5.02 0.16
C SER A 128 -5.36 5.98 -1.03
N TYR A 129 -6.22 5.69 -2.02
CA TYR A 129 -6.31 6.46 -3.26
C TYR A 129 -7.47 7.46 -3.23
N TYR A 130 -7.28 8.56 -2.50
CA TYR A 130 -8.25 9.65 -2.45
C TYR A 130 -7.61 10.99 -2.87
N GLY A 131 -8.45 11.97 -3.15
CA GLY A 131 -8.01 13.30 -3.56
C GLY A 131 -7.16 13.25 -4.84
N TRP A 132 -5.98 13.85 -4.83
CA TRP A 132 -5.09 13.90 -5.99
C TRP A 132 -4.52 12.54 -6.41
N ARG A 133 -4.59 11.53 -5.54
CA ARG A 133 -4.15 10.15 -5.83
C ARG A 133 -5.21 9.31 -6.54
N GLY A 134 -6.45 9.75 -6.59
CA GLY A 134 -7.58 8.97 -7.12
C GLY A 134 -7.43 8.48 -8.58
N HIS A 135 -6.53 9.11 -9.36
CA HIS A 135 -6.23 8.68 -10.74
C HIS A 135 -5.19 7.54 -10.83
N LEU A 136 -4.46 7.25 -9.75
CA LEU A 136 -3.36 6.27 -9.78
C LEU A 136 -3.82 4.84 -10.03
N PRO A 137 -4.92 4.33 -9.41
CA PRO A 137 -5.39 2.98 -9.68
C PRO A 137 -5.71 2.74 -11.16
N GLN A 138 -6.29 3.73 -11.86
CA GLN A 138 -6.55 3.62 -13.29
C GLN A 138 -5.26 3.45 -14.09
N ARG A 139 -4.24 4.29 -13.82
CA ARG A 139 -2.92 4.18 -14.44
C ARG A 139 -2.28 2.81 -14.21
N ASP A 140 -2.40 2.26 -13.00
CA ASP A 140 -1.79 1.00 -12.63
C ASP A 140 -2.48 -0.18 -13.34
N ILE A 141 -3.81 -0.18 -13.40
CA ILE A 141 -4.60 -1.16 -14.16
C ILE A 141 -4.31 -1.08 -15.67
N ASP A 142 -4.22 0.13 -16.23
CA ASP A 142 -3.86 0.33 -17.64
C ASP A 142 -2.46 -0.23 -17.95
N SER A 143 -1.52 -0.06 -17.01
CA SER A 143 -0.16 -0.59 -17.15
C SER A 143 -0.12 -2.12 -17.08
N ILE A 144 -0.92 -2.74 -16.22
CA ILE A 144 -1.10 -4.20 -16.17
C ILE A 144 -1.66 -4.71 -17.51
N ASN A 145 -2.71 -4.08 -18.01
CA ASN A 145 -3.33 -4.44 -19.28
C ASN A 145 -2.38 -4.26 -20.48
N ALA A 146 -1.51 -3.22 -20.44
CA ALA A 146 -0.52 -2.96 -21.49
C ALA A 146 0.52 -4.08 -21.61
N GLU A 147 0.80 -4.82 -20.53
CA GLU A 147 1.68 -5.99 -20.57
C GLU A 147 1.06 -7.18 -21.34
N LYS A 148 -0.23 -7.15 -21.67
CA LYS A 148 -0.96 -8.21 -22.38
C LYS A 148 -0.72 -9.59 -21.76
N PRO A 149 -1.03 -9.76 -20.48
CA PRO A 149 -0.78 -11.02 -19.76
C PRO A 149 -1.64 -12.17 -20.31
N ASP A 150 -1.11 -13.38 -20.19
CA ASP A 150 -1.89 -14.58 -20.36
C ASP A 150 -2.67 -14.92 -19.08
N LEU A 151 -2.09 -14.60 -17.92
CA LEU A 151 -2.68 -14.75 -16.59
C LEU A 151 -2.33 -13.55 -15.73
N ILE A 152 -3.28 -13.10 -14.91
CA ILE A 152 -3.03 -12.15 -13.85
C ILE A 152 -3.18 -12.88 -12.51
N CYS A 153 -2.21 -12.68 -11.60
CA CYS A 153 -2.24 -13.17 -10.23
C CYS A 153 -2.28 -11.98 -9.27
N PHE A 154 -3.38 -11.84 -8.54
CA PHE A 154 -3.49 -10.91 -7.43
C PHE A 154 -3.21 -11.66 -6.12
N THR A 155 -2.25 -11.18 -5.35
CA THR A 155 -1.76 -11.90 -4.17
C THR A 155 -2.15 -11.23 -2.85
N GLY A 156 -3.26 -10.49 -2.86
CA GLY A 156 -3.92 -9.99 -1.65
C GLY A 156 -3.67 -8.53 -1.33
N ASP A 157 -4.30 -8.09 -0.27
CA ASP A 157 -4.30 -6.71 0.25
C ASP A 157 -4.94 -5.71 -0.72
N LEU A 158 -6.22 -5.94 -1.01
CA LEU A 158 -7.02 -5.08 -1.87
C LEU A 158 -7.55 -3.84 -1.12
N GLN A 159 -8.01 -4.03 0.12
CA GLN A 159 -8.51 -2.97 1.00
C GLN A 159 -7.46 -2.54 2.03
N ASN A 160 -7.69 -1.40 2.68
CA ASN A 160 -6.92 -0.97 3.85
C ASN A 160 -7.49 -1.57 5.14
N VAL A 161 -8.79 -1.37 5.37
CA VAL A 161 -9.46 -1.71 6.64
C VAL A 161 -10.79 -2.43 6.40
N THR A 162 -11.62 -1.94 5.45
CA THR A 162 -13.01 -2.39 5.30
C THR A 162 -13.40 -2.55 3.83
N PRO A 163 -14.29 -3.52 3.51
CA PRO A 163 -14.85 -3.66 2.18
C PRO A 163 -15.66 -2.44 1.69
N ASP A 164 -15.98 -1.49 2.56
CA ASP A 164 -16.67 -0.25 2.18
C ASP A 164 -15.82 0.66 1.28
N GLU A 165 -14.50 0.45 1.25
CA GLU A 165 -13.55 1.16 0.41
C GLU A 165 -13.63 0.80 -1.08
N LEU A 166 -14.26 -0.34 -1.40
CA LEU A 166 -14.08 -1.02 -2.69
C LEU A 166 -15.12 -0.70 -3.78
N PRO A 167 -16.38 -0.38 -3.47
CA PRO A 167 -17.47 -0.36 -4.48
C PRO A 167 -17.20 0.54 -5.68
N GLU A 168 -16.56 1.70 -5.46
CA GLU A 168 -16.22 2.65 -6.52
C GLU A 168 -15.20 2.11 -7.54
N TYR A 169 -14.39 1.13 -7.13
CA TYR A 169 -13.34 0.52 -7.96
C TYR A 169 -13.79 -0.73 -8.72
N GLN A 170 -15.05 -1.19 -8.56
CA GLN A 170 -15.51 -2.43 -9.18
C GLN A 170 -15.35 -2.41 -10.70
N ALA A 171 -15.80 -1.35 -11.36
CA ALA A 171 -15.70 -1.23 -12.81
C ALA A 171 -14.24 -1.21 -13.29
N LEU A 172 -13.37 -0.54 -12.54
CA LEU A 172 -11.94 -0.46 -12.82
C LEU A 172 -11.29 -1.84 -12.71
N LEU A 173 -11.49 -2.55 -11.61
CA LEU A 173 -10.90 -3.86 -11.37
C LEU A 173 -11.45 -4.92 -12.34
N SER A 174 -12.71 -4.81 -12.73
CA SER A 174 -13.32 -5.66 -13.77
C SER A 174 -12.74 -5.42 -15.16
N SER A 175 -12.02 -4.31 -15.38
CA SER A 175 -11.38 -4.00 -16.66
C SER A 175 -10.03 -4.69 -16.88
N LEU A 176 -9.53 -5.44 -15.89
CA LEU A 176 -8.32 -6.28 -16.05
C LEU A 176 -8.53 -7.35 -17.14
N LYS A 177 -7.55 -7.49 -18.02
CA LYS A 177 -7.63 -8.37 -19.20
C LYS A 177 -6.50 -9.36 -19.23
N ALA A 178 -6.84 -10.62 -19.08
CA ALA A 178 -5.91 -11.72 -19.32
C ALA A 178 -6.64 -12.88 -20.00
N ARG A 179 -5.93 -13.66 -20.84
CA ARG A 179 -6.55 -14.77 -21.58
C ARG A 179 -7.11 -15.85 -20.63
N ASP A 180 -6.35 -16.20 -19.61
CA ASP A 180 -6.73 -17.21 -18.62
C ASP A 180 -7.36 -16.56 -17.36
N GLY A 181 -7.68 -15.24 -17.45
CA GLY A 181 -8.37 -14.48 -16.43
C GLY A 181 -7.48 -13.98 -15.30
N VAL A 182 -8.13 -13.54 -14.24
CA VAL A 182 -7.50 -13.08 -13.00
C VAL A 182 -7.73 -14.13 -11.92
N MET A 183 -6.64 -14.60 -11.32
CA MET A 183 -6.68 -15.44 -10.12
C MET A 183 -6.27 -14.61 -8.93
N SER A 184 -7.00 -14.72 -7.83
CA SER A 184 -6.74 -13.95 -6.62
C SER A 184 -6.71 -14.83 -5.38
N VAL A 185 -5.99 -14.36 -4.38
CA VAL A 185 -6.04 -14.86 -2.99
C VAL A 185 -6.24 -13.68 -2.06
N LEU A 186 -6.62 -13.93 -0.81
CA LEU A 186 -6.74 -12.90 0.21
C LEU A 186 -5.39 -12.66 0.89
N GLY A 187 -5.08 -11.39 1.17
CA GLY A 187 -4.00 -10.96 2.04
C GLY A 187 -4.51 -10.68 3.46
N ASN A 188 -3.61 -10.27 4.35
CA ASN A 188 -3.98 -10.04 5.76
C ASN A 188 -4.93 -8.83 5.94
N HIS A 189 -4.88 -7.84 5.06
CA HIS A 189 -5.82 -6.72 5.09
C HIS A 189 -7.21 -7.09 4.54
N ASP A 190 -7.33 -8.13 3.75
CA ASP A 190 -8.62 -8.59 3.21
C ASP A 190 -9.45 -9.36 4.23
N TYR A 191 -8.88 -9.70 5.37
CA TYR A 191 -9.57 -10.16 6.57
C TYR A 191 -9.88 -8.99 7.50
N THR A 192 -10.73 -9.21 8.50
CA THR A 192 -11.19 -8.17 9.43
C THR A 192 -10.24 -7.88 10.59
N TYR A 193 -9.01 -8.36 10.53
CA TYR A 193 -8.02 -8.26 11.63
C TYR A 193 -7.70 -6.84 12.10
N TYR A 194 -7.91 -5.85 11.24
CA TYR A 194 -7.64 -4.45 11.54
C TYR A 194 -8.89 -3.65 11.94
N MET A 195 -10.02 -4.34 12.08
CA MET A 195 -11.27 -3.74 12.56
C MET A 195 -11.48 -4.12 14.03
N ASP A 196 -11.92 -3.17 14.82
CA ASP A 196 -12.38 -3.41 16.20
C ASP A 196 -13.81 -3.94 16.15
N VAL A 197 -13.96 -5.22 15.81
CA VAL A 197 -15.23 -5.95 15.70
C VAL A 197 -15.07 -7.27 16.43
N ASP A 198 -15.86 -7.43 17.48
CA ASP A 198 -15.87 -8.64 18.31
C ASP A 198 -17.01 -9.63 17.93
N ASP A 199 -17.97 -9.18 17.13
CA ASP A 199 -19.09 -10.02 16.69
C ASP A 199 -18.68 -10.95 15.55
N GLU A 200 -18.64 -12.24 15.81
CA GLU A 200 -18.30 -13.27 14.82
C GLU A 200 -19.21 -13.24 13.59
N GLN A 201 -20.47 -12.84 13.73
CA GLN A 201 -21.40 -12.73 12.60
C GLN A 201 -21.07 -11.52 11.72
N GLU A 202 -20.70 -10.39 12.33
CA GLU A 202 -20.25 -9.20 11.59
C GLU A 202 -18.92 -9.50 10.89
N ILE A 203 -17.97 -10.15 11.55
CA ILE A 203 -16.69 -10.59 10.94
C ILE A 203 -16.96 -11.44 9.71
N ALA A 204 -17.76 -12.50 9.84
CA ALA A 204 -18.08 -13.40 8.74
C ALA A 204 -18.79 -12.67 7.57
N ALA A 205 -19.66 -11.70 7.88
CA ALA A 205 -20.34 -10.90 6.87
C ALA A 205 -19.38 -9.98 6.10
N LEU A 206 -18.43 -9.37 6.79
CA LEU A 206 -17.42 -8.49 6.16
C LEU A 206 -16.46 -9.29 5.28
N GLU A 207 -15.96 -10.43 5.77
CA GLU A 207 -15.11 -11.32 4.99
C GLU A 207 -15.84 -11.86 3.76
N LYS A 208 -17.11 -12.22 3.91
CA LYS A 208 -17.94 -12.63 2.78
C LYS A 208 -18.09 -11.50 1.75
N ARG A 209 -18.32 -10.26 2.18
CA ARG A 209 -18.43 -9.10 1.29
C ARG A 209 -17.15 -8.90 0.49
N MET A 210 -15.96 -9.03 1.11
CA MET A 210 -14.67 -8.96 0.42
C MET A 210 -14.54 -10.05 -0.65
N GLN A 211 -14.86 -11.29 -0.30
CA GLN A 211 -14.82 -12.42 -1.23
C GLN A 211 -15.80 -12.23 -2.40
N ASP A 212 -17.04 -11.81 -2.10
CA ASP A 212 -18.07 -11.58 -3.10
C ASP A 212 -17.70 -10.39 -4.02
N PHE A 213 -17.03 -9.37 -3.48
CA PHE A 213 -16.53 -8.25 -4.26
C PHE A 213 -15.49 -8.71 -5.29
N GLN A 214 -14.47 -9.49 -4.89
CA GLN A 214 -13.48 -9.99 -5.85
C GLN A 214 -14.12 -10.86 -6.94
N ARG A 215 -15.07 -11.73 -6.56
CA ARG A 215 -15.84 -12.53 -7.53
C ARG A 215 -16.69 -11.66 -8.46
N SER A 216 -17.28 -10.57 -7.97
CA SER A 216 -18.07 -9.64 -8.76
C SER A 216 -17.23 -8.88 -9.79
N CYS A 217 -15.92 -8.71 -9.55
CA CYS A 217 -14.97 -8.20 -10.53
C CYS A 217 -14.63 -9.21 -11.64
N GLY A 218 -15.17 -10.42 -11.59
CA GLY A 218 -14.86 -11.51 -12.52
C GLY A 218 -13.57 -12.25 -12.17
N TRP A 219 -13.03 -12.05 -10.98
CA TRP A 219 -11.82 -12.73 -10.53
C TRP A 219 -12.13 -14.12 -9.98
N ARG A 220 -11.23 -15.06 -10.21
CA ARG A 220 -11.29 -16.38 -9.58
C ARG A 220 -10.54 -16.34 -8.25
N LEU A 221 -11.28 -16.11 -7.18
CA LEU A 221 -10.75 -16.17 -5.83
C LEU A 221 -10.51 -17.63 -5.41
N LEU A 222 -9.26 -17.93 -5.05
CA LEU A 222 -8.83 -19.26 -4.60
C LEU A 222 -8.83 -19.31 -3.07
N MET A 223 -9.67 -20.21 -2.52
CA MET A 223 -9.81 -20.43 -1.08
C MET A 223 -9.38 -21.85 -0.76
N ASN A 224 -8.08 -22.06 -0.43
CA ASN A 224 -7.50 -23.39 -0.17
C ASN A 224 -7.71 -24.40 -1.31
N GLU A 225 -7.69 -23.93 -2.53
CA GLU A 225 -7.84 -24.73 -3.74
C GLU A 225 -6.70 -24.45 -4.75
N HIS A 226 -6.58 -25.33 -5.74
CA HIS A 226 -5.62 -25.14 -6.83
C HIS A 226 -6.32 -25.15 -8.18
N VAL A 227 -5.69 -24.51 -9.16
CA VAL A 227 -6.18 -24.42 -10.53
C VAL A 227 -5.01 -24.61 -11.49
N SER A 228 -5.26 -25.33 -12.56
CA SER A 228 -4.30 -25.50 -13.64
C SER A 228 -4.67 -24.56 -14.79
N PRO A 229 -3.81 -23.58 -15.16
CA PRO A 229 -4.01 -22.74 -16.33
C PRO A 229 -4.01 -23.61 -17.60
N ALA A 230 -4.84 -23.23 -18.58
CA ALA A 230 -4.99 -24.02 -19.82
C ALA A 230 -3.78 -23.92 -20.77
N GLY A 231 -2.89 -22.95 -20.58
CA GLY A 231 -1.81 -22.65 -21.50
C GLY A 231 -2.32 -22.07 -22.85
N ARG A 232 -1.41 -21.67 -23.73
CA ARG A 232 -1.76 -21.21 -25.08
C ARG A 232 -2.19 -22.39 -25.93
N ARG A 233 -3.39 -22.31 -26.52
CA ARG A 233 -3.79 -23.30 -27.53
C ARG A 233 -2.83 -23.20 -28.73
N THR A 234 -2.03 -24.21 -28.98
CA THR A 234 -1.29 -24.31 -30.23
C THR A 234 -2.31 -24.35 -31.38
N PRO A 235 -2.16 -23.54 -32.46
CA PRO A 235 -3.00 -23.69 -33.63
C PRO A 235 -2.92 -25.15 -34.09
N ARG A 236 -4.06 -25.81 -34.21
CA ARG A 236 -4.10 -27.14 -34.86
C ARG A 236 -3.52 -26.95 -36.27
N THR A 237 -2.33 -27.41 -36.49
CA THR A 237 -1.83 -27.64 -37.85
C THR A 237 -2.87 -28.53 -38.53
N ARG A 238 -3.67 -27.95 -39.44
CA ARG A 238 -4.48 -28.77 -40.36
C ARG A 238 -3.48 -29.64 -41.10
N ALA A 239 -3.45 -30.92 -40.77
CA ALA A 239 -2.84 -31.89 -41.62
C ALA A 239 -3.53 -31.77 -43.00
N ARG A 240 -2.80 -31.31 -44.02
CA ARG A 240 -3.25 -31.41 -45.40
C ARG A 240 -3.26 -32.90 -45.71
N ALA A 241 -4.45 -33.46 -45.95
CA ALA A 241 -4.64 -34.74 -46.57
C ALA A 241 -4.22 -34.65 -48.04
#